data_f17ba6b5a9d73b8abfdd7acaed977d0d
#
_entry.id   f17ba6b5a9d73b8abfdd7acaed977d0d
#
_cell.length_a   1.000
_cell.length_b   1.000
_cell.length_c   1.000
_cell.angle_alpha   90.00
_cell.angle_beta   90.00
_cell.angle_gamma   90.00
#
_symmetry.space_group_name_H-M   'P 1'
#
loop_
_entity.id
_entity.type
_entity.pdbx_description
1 polymer ?
#
loop_
_entity_poly.entity_id
_entity_poly.type
_entity_poly.pdbx_seq_one_letter_code
_entity_poly.pdbx_strand_id
1 'polypeptide(L)'
;MLVLGIETSTARSSVALVDTDRVVASASLGVARRHGEFLAPAIAFCLEQASIEVDRIHGVVVGIGPGLFTGLRVGIATAQSFAAARHLPVVGLSGLDVLAFRARYTRRAICAVVDARRGELFWAFYRPAPGGVQRETDPVVGRIDQLTAEIQAHGGDVLVLGDGTLTERQQLLDTGAEVAGPELAWPDAADLAELAVPRFVREETIRPDELRPVYLREADARIGWQQHGGPAGGPAGGPVDGPVDGPVGDPA
;
A
#
# COMPACT_ATOMS: atom_id res chain seq x y z
N MET A 1 3.15 -26.05 -1.85
CA MET A 1 3.10 -24.94 -2.85
C MET A 1 3.82 -23.75 -2.23
N LEU A 2 4.88 -23.26 -2.85
CA LEU A 2 5.66 -22.14 -2.34
C LEU A 2 5.15 -20.81 -2.93
N VAL A 3 4.82 -19.85 -2.08
CA VAL A 3 4.30 -18.54 -2.44
C VAL A 3 5.26 -17.46 -1.96
N LEU A 4 5.52 -16.47 -2.80
CA LEU A 4 6.23 -15.24 -2.45
C LEU A 4 5.22 -14.17 -2.03
N GLY A 5 5.28 -13.73 -0.78
CA GLY A 5 4.53 -12.60 -0.25
C GLY A 5 5.33 -11.30 -0.28
N ILE A 6 4.68 -10.20 -0.66
CA ILE A 6 5.27 -8.84 -0.69
C ILE A 6 4.28 -7.87 -0.04
N GLU A 7 4.69 -7.19 1.03
CA GLU A 7 3.85 -6.20 1.70
C GLU A 7 4.61 -4.88 1.89
N THR A 8 4.06 -3.80 1.36
CA THR A 8 4.65 -2.45 1.39
C THR A 8 3.60 -1.35 1.49
N SER A 9 2.37 -1.69 1.85
CA SER A 9 1.26 -0.73 1.90
C SER A 9 1.35 0.27 3.06
N THR A 10 2.18 -0.02 4.06
CA THR A 10 2.37 0.82 5.25
C THR A 10 3.82 1.34 5.35
N ALA A 11 4.20 1.91 6.48
CA ALA A 11 5.57 2.35 6.75
C ALA A 11 6.57 1.19 6.84
N ARG A 12 6.10 -0.03 7.14
CA ARG A 12 6.91 -1.25 7.15
C ARG A 12 6.88 -1.93 5.79
N SER A 13 8.01 -2.49 5.38
CA SER A 13 8.12 -3.41 4.25
C SER A 13 8.37 -4.81 4.75
N SER A 14 7.78 -5.81 4.13
CA SER A 14 8.10 -7.21 4.40
C SER A 14 8.04 -8.07 3.15
N VAL A 15 8.82 -9.15 3.19
CA VAL A 15 8.86 -10.22 2.18
C VAL A 15 8.82 -11.54 2.92
N ALA A 16 8.12 -12.54 2.39
CA ALA A 16 8.11 -13.88 2.95
C ALA A 16 8.02 -14.94 1.85
N LEU A 17 8.66 -16.07 2.10
CA LEU A 17 8.46 -17.32 1.39
C LEU A 17 7.64 -18.24 2.29
N VAL A 18 6.46 -18.62 1.85
CA VAL A 18 5.53 -19.47 2.60
C VAL A 18 5.25 -20.73 1.79
N ASP A 19 5.55 -21.88 2.36
CA ASP A 19 5.10 -23.15 1.84
C ASP A 19 3.82 -23.54 2.57
N THR A 20 2.85 -24.00 1.87
CA THR A 20 1.44 -24.31 2.23
C THR A 20 1.07 -24.18 3.72
N ASP A 21 1.91 -24.66 4.62
CA ASP A 21 1.68 -24.81 6.06
C ASP A 21 2.72 -24.13 6.97
N ARG A 22 3.74 -23.48 6.38
CA ARG A 22 4.82 -22.84 7.17
C ARG A 22 5.47 -21.66 6.48
N VAL A 23 5.91 -20.71 7.28
CA VAL A 23 6.85 -19.68 6.84
C VAL A 23 8.24 -20.30 6.70
N VAL A 24 8.80 -20.27 5.50
CA VAL A 24 10.13 -20.81 5.20
C VAL A 24 11.22 -19.77 5.49
N ALA A 25 11.00 -18.55 5.04
CA ALA A 25 11.89 -17.42 5.30
C ALA A 25 11.08 -16.13 5.26
N SER A 26 11.48 -15.14 6.04
CA SER A 26 10.90 -13.80 5.99
C SER A 26 11.94 -12.74 6.33
N ALA A 27 11.74 -11.55 5.78
CA ALA A 27 12.53 -10.37 6.08
C ALA A 27 11.62 -9.15 6.18
N SER A 28 11.92 -8.23 7.08
CA SER A 28 11.14 -7.00 7.23
C SER A 28 12.02 -5.81 7.58
N LEU A 29 11.57 -4.63 7.15
CA LEU A 29 12.23 -3.35 7.39
C LEU A 29 11.20 -2.32 7.87
N GLY A 30 11.40 -1.80 9.09
CA GLY A 30 10.54 -0.79 9.71
C GLY A 30 10.90 0.67 9.37
N VAL A 31 11.61 0.90 8.27
CA VAL A 31 12.05 2.24 7.85
C VAL A 31 11.24 2.70 6.64
N ALA A 32 10.40 3.70 6.85
CA ALA A 32 9.61 4.30 5.79
C ALA A 32 10.49 4.86 4.64
N ARG A 33 9.94 4.87 3.40
CA ARG A 33 10.56 5.43 2.19
C ARG A 33 11.73 4.65 1.59
N ARG A 34 12.03 3.43 2.08
CA ARG A 34 13.09 2.57 1.52
C ARG A 34 12.56 1.30 0.87
N HIS A 35 11.27 1.27 0.53
CA HIS A 35 10.61 0.08 -0.03
C HIS A 35 11.34 -0.47 -1.28
N GLY A 36 11.70 0.40 -2.22
CA GLY A 36 12.38 -0.01 -3.47
C GLY A 36 13.78 -0.59 -3.25
N GLU A 37 14.54 -0.03 -2.30
CA GLU A 37 15.88 -0.52 -1.97
C GLU A 37 15.84 -1.86 -1.21
N PHE A 38 14.76 -2.11 -0.49
CA PHE A 38 14.61 -3.29 0.37
C PHE A 38 14.18 -4.55 -0.38
N LEU A 39 13.20 -4.45 -1.31
CA LEU A 39 12.49 -5.63 -1.80
C LEU A 39 13.38 -6.63 -2.53
N ALA A 40 14.16 -6.21 -3.52
CA ALA A 40 14.98 -7.14 -4.30
C ALA A 40 16.06 -7.83 -3.44
N PRO A 41 16.84 -7.11 -2.60
CA PRO A 41 17.76 -7.76 -1.66
C PRO A 41 17.06 -8.69 -0.66
N ALA A 42 15.87 -8.34 -0.17
CA ALA A 42 15.13 -9.16 0.79
C ALA A 42 14.62 -10.47 0.16
N ILE A 43 14.14 -10.41 -1.09
CA ILE A 43 13.73 -11.61 -1.84
C ILE A 43 14.94 -12.53 -2.04
N ALA A 44 16.07 -11.97 -2.52
CA ALA A 44 17.29 -12.74 -2.71
C ALA A 44 17.78 -13.37 -1.40
N PHE A 45 17.81 -12.60 -0.31
CA PHE A 45 18.17 -13.09 1.02
C PHE A 45 17.28 -14.25 1.48
N CYS A 46 15.94 -14.13 1.34
CA CYS A 46 15.03 -15.19 1.75
C CYS A 46 15.25 -16.48 0.94
N LEU A 47 15.48 -16.39 -0.36
CA LEU A 47 15.77 -17.53 -1.22
C LEU A 47 17.11 -18.21 -0.84
N GLU A 48 18.15 -17.41 -0.64
CA GLU A 48 19.47 -17.90 -0.26
C GLU A 48 19.45 -18.61 1.10
N GLN A 49 18.88 -17.98 2.13
CA GLN A 49 18.82 -18.55 3.48
C GLN A 49 17.96 -19.82 3.53
N ALA A 50 16.92 -19.89 2.70
CA ALA A 50 16.09 -21.07 2.55
C ALA A 50 16.72 -22.17 1.70
N SER A 51 17.83 -21.89 0.97
CA SER A 51 18.42 -22.77 -0.03
C SER A 51 17.40 -23.19 -1.10
N ILE A 52 16.58 -22.25 -1.55
CA ILE A 52 15.51 -22.45 -2.51
C ILE A 52 15.83 -21.70 -3.81
N GLU A 53 15.82 -22.44 -4.91
CA GLU A 53 15.92 -21.85 -6.24
C GLU A 53 14.65 -21.05 -6.59
N VAL A 54 14.83 -19.94 -7.28
CA VAL A 54 13.73 -19.03 -7.65
C VAL A 54 12.65 -19.74 -8.48
N ASP A 55 13.01 -20.78 -9.22
CA ASP A 55 12.12 -21.61 -10.05
C ASP A 55 11.11 -22.43 -9.23
N ARG A 56 11.32 -22.55 -7.94
CA ARG A 56 10.41 -23.26 -7.02
C ARG A 56 9.23 -22.41 -6.54
N ILE A 57 9.22 -21.13 -6.85
CA ILE A 57 8.09 -20.25 -6.52
C ILE A 57 6.94 -20.56 -7.49
N HIS A 58 5.74 -20.77 -6.95
CA HIS A 58 4.54 -21.15 -7.69
C HIS A 58 3.54 -20.00 -7.86
N GLY A 59 3.66 -18.93 -7.10
CA GLY A 59 2.78 -17.76 -7.16
C GLY A 59 3.30 -16.59 -6.34
N VAL A 60 2.77 -15.41 -6.62
CA VAL A 60 3.11 -14.18 -5.92
C VAL A 60 1.86 -13.57 -5.33
N VAL A 61 1.92 -13.16 -4.07
CA VAL A 61 0.86 -12.37 -3.44
C VAL A 61 1.41 -11.02 -2.99
N VAL A 62 0.62 -9.98 -3.16
CA VAL A 62 1.02 -8.62 -2.81
C VAL A 62 -0.11 -7.83 -2.14
N GLY A 63 0.26 -7.01 -1.16
CA GLY A 63 -0.64 -6.05 -0.56
C GLY A 63 -1.04 -4.97 -1.56
N ILE A 64 -2.37 -4.84 -1.80
CA ILE A 64 -2.91 -3.86 -2.76
C ILE A 64 -3.53 -2.64 -2.09
N GLY A 65 -3.40 -2.51 -0.76
CA GLY A 65 -3.94 -1.39 0.01
C GLY A 65 -5.20 -1.73 0.81
N PRO A 66 -5.86 -0.72 1.40
CA PRO A 66 -5.46 0.69 1.34
C PRO A 66 -4.15 0.95 2.08
N GLY A 67 -3.49 2.08 1.74
CA GLY A 67 -2.23 2.44 2.38
C GLY A 67 -1.44 3.54 1.65
N LEU A 68 -0.15 3.61 1.91
CA LEU A 68 0.75 4.63 1.38
C LEU A 68 0.98 4.47 -0.12
N PHE A 69 0.65 5.50 -0.88
CA PHE A 69 0.69 5.52 -2.34
C PHE A 69 2.01 5.02 -2.96
N THR A 70 3.15 5.51 -2.46
CA THR A 70 4.46 5.11 -2.99
C THR A 70 4.77 3.64 -2.68
N GLY A 71 4.53 3.21 -1.44
CA GLY A 71 4.76 1.82 -1.04
C GLY A 71 3.95 0.84 -1.86
N LEU A 72 2.64 1.08 -2.01
CA LEU A 72 1.75 0.27 -2.83
C LEU A 72 2.27 0.09 -4.26
N ARG A 73 2.67 1.19 -4.91
CA ARG A 73 3.18 1.12 -6.28
C ARG A 73 4.47 0.33 -6.40
N VAL A 74 5.39 0.50 -5.45
CA VAL A 74 6.65 -0.24 -5.44
C VAL A 74 6.40 -1.73 -5.25
N GLY A 75 5.57 -2.13 -4.28
CA GLY A 75 5.23 -3.54 -4.06
C GLY A 75 4.53 -4.17 -5.26
N ILE A 76 3.51 -3.51 -5.78
CA ILE A 76 2.74 -3.98 -6.94
C ILE A 76 3.64 -4.12 -8.19
N ALA A 77 4.45 -3.09 -8.50
CA ALA A 77 5.34 -3.14 -9.64
C ALA A 77 6.39 -4.27 -9.51
N THR A 78 6.93 -4.49 -8.30
CA THR A 78 7.84 -5.60 -8.03
C THR A 78 7.15 -6.95 -8.24
N ALA A 79 5.95 -7.13 -7.69
CA ALA A 79 5.15 -8.35 -7.85
C ALA A 79 4.81 -8.62 -9.32
N GLN A 80 4.36 -7.59 -10.05
CA GLN A 80 4.06 -7.68 -11.48
C GLN A 80 5.29 -8.09 -12.29
N SER A 81 6.42 -7.42 -12.09
CA SER A 81 7.66 -7.69 -12.82
C SER A 81 8.19 -9.08 -12.53
N PHE A 82 8.20 -9.48 -11.25
CA PHE A 82 8.65 -10.81 -10.84
C PHE A 82 7.76 -11.91 -11.41
N ALA A 83 6.45 -11.77 -11.28
CA ALA A 83 5.48 -12.76 -11.75
C ALA A 83 5.46 -12.85 -13.29
N ALA A 84 5.52 -11.71 -14.00
CA ALA A 84 5.55 -11.69 -15.46
C ALA A 84 6.80 -12.38 -16.03
N ALA A 85 7.98 -12.12 -15.45
CA ALA A 85 9.23 -12.73 -15.88
C ALA A 85 9.24 -14.27 -15.75
N ARG A 86 8.38 -14.82 -14.91
CA ARG A 86 8.33 -16.25 -14.56
C ARG A 86 6.99 -16.91 -14.89
N HIS A 87 6.08 -16.18 -15.53
CA HIS A 87 4.73 -16.65 -15.88
C HIS A 87 3.94 -17.18 -14.66
N LEU A 88 4.09 -16.52 -13.50
CA LEU A 88 3.44 -16.93 -12.27
C LEU A 88 2.07 -16.25 -12.10
N PRO A 89 1.08 -16.95 -11.51
CA PRO A 89 -0.17 -16.35 -11.10
C PRO A 89 0.04 -15.38 -9.93
N VAL A 90 -0.84 -14.38 -9.83
CA VAL A 90 -0.77 -13.35 -8.79
C VAL A 90 -2.07 -13.26 -8.02
N VAL A 91 -1.97 -12.98 -6.72
CA VAL A 91 -3.09 -12.63 -5.85
C VAL A 91 -2.84 -11.26 -5.24
N GLY A 92 -3.82 -10.36 -5.28
CA GLY A 92 -3.81 -9.10 -4.56
C GLY A 92 -4.71 -9.18 -3.33
N LEU A 93 -4.21 -8.78 -2.15
CA LEU A 93 -5.00 -8.78 -0.91
C LEU A 93 -4.97 -7.41 -0.23
N SER A 94 -6.06 -7.09 0.47
CA SER A 94 -6.11 -5.87 1.27
C SER A 94 -5.23 -5.99 2.53
N GLY A 95 -4.45 -4.94 2.82
CA GLY A 95 -3.69 -4.86 4.07
C GLY A 95 -4.56 -4.88 5.33
N LEU A 96 -5.79 -4.39 5.24
CA LEU A 96 -6.77 -4.49 6.33
C LEU A 96 -7.22 -5.94 6.57
N ASP A 97 -7.42 -6.73 5.49
CA ASP A 97 -7.74 -8.16 5.62
C ASP A 97 -6.59 -8.93 6.29
N VAL A 98 -5.34 -8.59 5.92
CA VAL A 98 -4.14 -9.20 6.51
C VAL A 98 -4.03 -8.86 8.00
N LEU A 99 -4.24 -7.59 8.36
CA LEU A 99 -4.27 -7.19 9.77
C LEU A 99 -5.33 -7.96 10.55
N ALA A 100 -6.56 -7.98 10.06
CA ALA A 100 -7.64 -8.72 10.71
C ALA A 100 -7.33 -10.23 10.85
N PHE A 101 -6.73 -10.83 9.82
CA PHE A 101 -6.34 -12.24 9.83
C PHE A 101 -5.34 -12.56 10.94
N ARG A 102 -4.45 -11.65 11.29
CA ARG A 102 -3.51 -11.81 12.43
C ARG A 102 -4.24 -11.95 13.76
N ALA A 103 -5.43 -11.37 13.90
CA ALA A 103 -6.26 -11.43 15.10
C ALA A 103 -7.35 -12.52 15.04
N ARG A 104 -7.32 -13.43 14.06
CA ARG A 104 -8.38 -14.42 13.78
C ARG A 104 -8.77 -15.35 14.95
N TYR A 105 -7.93 -15.44 15.97
CA TYR A 105 -8.17 -16.27 17.15
C TYR A 105 -8.88 -15.53 18.30
N THR A 106 -9.13 -14.24 18.16
CA THR A 106 -9.96 -13.50 19.14
C THR A 106 -11.41 -13.94 19.08
N ARG A 107 -12.19 -13.62 20.12
CA ARG A 107 -13.64 -13.78 20.11
C ARG A 107 -14.39 -12.48 19.89
N ARG A 108 -13.65 -11.36 19.87
CA ARG A 108 -14.20 -10.01 19.72
C ARG A 108 -14.38 -9.68 18.24
N ALA A 109 -15.21 -8.68 17.96
CA ALA A 109 -15.15 -8.01 16.69
C ALA A 109 -13.74 -7.41 16.50
N ILE A 110 -13.25 -7.38 15.27
CA ILE A 110 -11.91 -6.90 14.93
C ILE A 110 -12.09 -5.61 14.12
N CYS A 111 -11.38 -4.55 14.52
CA CYS A 111 -11.27 -3.34 13.74
C CYS A 111 -9.81 -3.18 13.28
N ALA A 112 -9.55 -3.41 11.99
CA ALA A 112 -8.25 -3.15 11.38
C ALA A 112 -8.15 -1.69 10.97
N VAL A 113 -7.08 -0.98 11.42
CA VAL A 113 -6.92 0.47 11.26
C VAL A 113 -5.54 0.80 10.73
N VAL A 114 -5.47 1.48 9.59
CA VAL A 114 -4.21 1.90 8.95
C VAL A 114 -4.15 3.42 8.88
N ASP A 115 -2.99 4.00 9.19
CA ASP A 115 -2.75 5.44 9.11
C ASP A 115 -2.80 5.92 7.63
N ALA A 116 -3.85 6.68 7.30
CA ALA A 116 -4.04 7.28 5.97
C ALA A 116 -3.25 8.59 5.80
N ARG A 117 -2.51 9.02 6.83
CA ARG A 117 -1.83 10.30 6.95
C ARG A 117 -2.80 11.49 7.05
N ARG A 118 -2.27 12.68 7.38
CA ARG A 118 -3.03 13.94 7.48
C ARG A 118 -4.16 13.91 8.52
N GLY A 119 -4.04 13.06 9.54
CA GLY A 119 -5.05 12.90 10.59
C GLY A 119 -6.27 12.10 10.14
N GLU A 120 -6.14 11.31 9.07
CA GLU A 120 -7.13 10.36 8.61
C GLU A 120 -6.66 8.92 8.82
N LEU A 121 -7.61 8.00 8.87
CA LEU A 121 -7.42 6.58 9.05
C LEU A 121 -8.18 5.82 7.97
N PHE A 122 -7.65 4.65 7.56
CA PHE A 122 -8.40 3.63 6.84
C PHE A 122 -8.81 2.57 7.84
N TRP A 123 -10.06 2.11 7.82
CA TRP A 123 -10.50 1.01 8.67
C TRP A 123 -11.58 0.15 8.03
N ALA A 124 -11.73 -1.05 8.55
CA ALA A 124 -12.85 -1.93 8.31
C ALA A 124 -13.05 -2.85 9.51
N PHE A 125 -14.29 -3.30 9.70
CA PHE A 125 -14.65 -4.25 10.75
C PHE A 125 -14.74 -5.66 10.20
N TYR A 126 -14.37 -6.59 11.06
CA TYR A 126 -14.32 -8.02 10.77
C TYR A 126 -14.83 -8.81 11.97
N ARG A 127 -15.26 -10.02 11.71
CA ARG A 127 -15.49 -11.03 12.73
C ARG A 127 -14.61 -12.24 12.48
N PRO A 128 -14.18 -12.94 13.54
CA PRO A 128 -13.55 -14.25 13.41
C PRO A 128 -14.49 -15.24 12.73
N ALA A 129 -13.95 -16.06 11.86
CA ALA A 129 -14.67 -17.09 11.14
C ALA A 129 -13.82 -18.38 11.07
N PRO A 130 -14.41 -19.56 10.88
CA PRO A 130 -13.63 -20.77 10.70
C PRO A 130 -12.62 -20.65 9.57
N GLY A 131 -11.33 -20.81 9.91
CA GLY A 131 -10.23 -20.70 8.94
C GLY A 131 -9.77 -19.28 8.64
N GLY A 132 -10.28 -18.25 9.33
CA GLY A 132 -9.83 -16.87 9.07
C GLY A 132 -10.72 -15.79 9.68
N VAL A 133 -11.04 -14.81 8.88
CA VAL A 133 -11.91 -13.69 9.24
C VAL A 133 -12.90 -13.39 8.12
N GLN A 134 -14.05 -12.86 8.48
CA GLN A 134 -15.04 -12.36 7.54
C GLN A 134 -15.15 -10.83 7.70
N ARG A 135 -14.99 -10.10 6.61
CA ARG A 135 -15.21 -8.65 6.59
C ARG A 135 -16.71 -8.35 6.76
N GLU A 136 -17.03 -7.43 7.64
CA GLU A 136 -18.41 -6.99 7.94
C GLU A 136 -18.74 -5.66 7.28
N THR A 137 -17.75 -4.74 7.16
CA THR A 137 -17.93 -3.44 6.53
C THR A 137 -16.98 -3.23 5.38
N ASP A 138 -17.38 -2.44 4.40
CA ASP A 138 -16.44 -1.96 3.38
C ASP A 138 -15.37 -1.08 4.02
N PRO A 139 -14.15 -1.05 3.47
CA PRO A 139 -13.11 -0.15 3.95
C PRO A 139 -13.52 1.33 3.82
N VAL A 140 -13.34 2.07 4.91
CA VAL A 140 -13.66 3.50 5.01
C VAL A 140 -12.39 4.31 5.17
N VAL A 141 -12.40 5.57 4.72
CA VAL A 141 -11.43 6.60 5.07
C VAL A 141 -12.14 7.71 5.83
N GLY A 142 -11.59 8.11 6.96
CA GLY A 142 -12.19 9.15 7.80
C GLY A 142 -11.30 9.55 8.98
N ARG A 143 -11.86 10.32 9.88
CA ARG A 143 -11.16 10.82 11.07
C ARG A 143 -11.46 9.96 12.28
N ILE A 144 -10.64 10.13 13.32
CA ILE A 144 -10.72 9.33 14.55
C ILE A 144 -12.09 9.45 15.23
N ASP A 145 -12.75 10.61 15.19
CA ASP A 145 -14.07 10.82 15.77
C ASP A 145 -15.15 9.94 15.14
N GLN A 146 -15.08 9.70 13.83
CA GLN A 146 -15.98 8.78 13.14
C GLN A 146 -15.71 7.34 13.57
N LEU A 147 -14.43 6.92 13.59
CA LEU A 147 -14.04 5.59 14.01
C LEU A 147 -14.47 5.28 15.45
N THR A 148 -14.25 6.22 16.38
CA THR A 148 -14.65 6.04 17.79
C THR A 148 -16.16 5.88 17.94
N ALA A 149 -16.95 6.63 17.17
CA ALA A 149 -18.41 6.49 17.14
C ALA A 149 -18.85 5.10 16.63
N GLU A 150 -18.20 4.58 15.58
CA GLU A 150 -18.49 3.25 15.05
C GLU A 150 -18.08 2.13 16.05
N ILE A 151 -16.94 2.26 16.73
CA ILE A 151 -16.53 1.31 17.78
C ILE A 151 -17.56 1.29 18.92
N GLN A 152 -18.04 2.44 19.35
CA GLN A 152 -19.08 2.52 20.39
C GLN A 152 -20.41 1.89 19.93
N ALA A 153 -20.77 2.06 18.66
CA ALA A 153 -21.94 1.40 18.07
C ALA A 153 -21.84 -0.13 18.06
N HIS A 154 -20.61 -0.68 18.01
CA HIS A 154 -20.33 -2.12 18.19
C HIS A 154 -20.34 -2.57 19.66
N GLY A 155 -20.72 -1.71 20.60
CA GLY A 155 -20.84 -2.04 22.03
C GLY A 155 -19.49 -2.12 22.77
N GLY A 156 -18.39 -1.65 22.17
CA GLY A 156 -17.05 -1.60 22.80
C GLY A 156 -16.30 -2.93 22.91
N ASP A 157 -16.94 -4.08 22.59
CA ASP A 157 -16.26 -5.38 22.58
C ASP A 157 -15.53 -5.62 21.25
N VAL A 158 -14.59 -4.72 20.96
CA VAL A 158 -13.81 -4.66 19.73
C VAL A 158 -12.32 -4.75 20.06
N LEU A 159 -11.58 -5.56 19.31
CA LEU A 159 -10.11 -5.54 19.27
C LEU A 159 -9.67 -4.64 18.11
N VAL A 160 -9.00 -3.54 18.41
CA VAL A 160 -8.48 -2.60 17.41
C VAL A 160 -6.99 -2.85 17.21
N LEU A 161 -6.56 -3.01 15.94
CA LEU A 161 -5.16 -3.24 15.60
C LEU A 161 -4.77 -2.53 14.30
N GLY A 162 -3.46 -2.39 14.07
CA GLY A 162 -2.91 -1.70 12.91
C GLY A 162 -2.13 -0.45 13.32
N ASP A 163 -1.40 0.17 12.38
CA ASP A 163 -0.51 1.30 12.70
C ASP A 163 -1.26 2.60 13.00
N GLY A 164 -2.54 2.73 12.64
CA GLY A 164 -3.40 3.81 13.10
C GLY A 164 -3.58 3.82 14.62
N THR A 165 -3.40 2.69 15.31
CA THR A 165 -3.47 2.63 16.78
C THR A 165 -2.27 3.27 17.47
N LEU A 166 -1.16 3.48 16.77
CA LEU A 166 0.05 4.05 17.38
C LEU A 166 -0.08 5.55 17.65
N THR A 167 -0.85 6.25 16.82
CA THR A 167 -1.09 7.70 16.96
C THR A 167 -2.34 8.01 17.76
N GLU A 168 -3.38 7.18 17.66
CA GLU A 168 -4.72 7.44 18.22
C GLU A 168 -5.04 6.57 19.43
N ARG A 169 -4.02 5.95 20.06
CA ARG A 169 -4.19 4.93 21.09
C ARG A 169 -5.12 5.34 22.23
N GLN A 170 -4.95 6.56 22.78
CA GLN A 170 -5.73 7.00 23.94
C GLN A 170 -7.21 7.15 23.58
N GLN A 171 -7.52 7.79 22.47
CA GLN A 171 -8.90 7.99 22.01
C GLN A 171 -9.60 6.64 21.75
N LEU A 172 -8.86 5.65 21.22
CA LEU A 172 -9.39 4.30 21.01
C LEU A 172 -9.65 3.58 22.34
N LEU A 173 -8.76 3.68 23.31
CA LEU A 173 -8.95 3.12 24.65
C LEU A 173 -10.16 3.73 25.38
N ASP A 174 -10.40 5.03 25.20
CA ASP A 174 -11.53 5.75 25.81
C ASP A 174 -12.89 5.26 25.29
N THR A 175 -12.95 4.53 24.18
CA THR A 175 -14.17 3.86 23.69
C THR A 175 -14.54 2.59 24.45
N GLY A 176 -13.63 2.07 25.27
CA GLY A 176 -13.74 0.75 25.92
C GLY A 176 -13.21 -0.40 25.09
N ALA A 177 -12.73 -0.15 23.87
CA ALA A 177 -12.11 -1.17 23.03
C ALA A 177 -10.77 -1.66 23.59
N GLU A 178 -10.42 -2.92 23.30
CA GLU A 178 -9.06 -3.41 23.48
C GLU A 178 -8.20 -2.93 22.32
N VAL A 179 -7.07 -2.30 22.62
CA VAL A 179 -6.12 -1.81 21.61
C VAL A 179 -4.88 -2.69 21.65
N ALA A 180 -4.63 -3.40 20.54
CA ALA A 180 -3.48 -4.30 20.40
C ALA A 180 -2.14 -3.59 20.59
N GLY A 181 -1.11 -4.35 20.88
CA GLY A 181 0.25 -3.88 20.99
C GLY A 181 0.89 -3.60 19.62
N PRO A 182 2.10 -2.99 19.62
CA PRO A 182 2.81 -2.62 18.39
C PRO A 182 3.21 -3.82 17.52
N GLU A 183 3.21 -5.03 18.05
CA GLU A 183 3.46 -6.27 17.31
C GLU A 183 2.38 -6.56 16.24
N LEU A 184 1.17 -6.05 16.44
CA LEU A 184 0.06 -6.14 15.49
C LEU A 184 -0.18 -4.83 14.72
N ALA A 185 0.79 -3.92 14.70
CA ALA A 185 0.62 -2.62 14.07
C ALA A 185 0.69 -2.66 12.54
N TRP A 186 1.40 -3.62 11.94
CA TRP A 186 1.58 -3.64 10.50
C TRP A 186 1.13 -4.97 9.88
N PRO A 187 0.55 -4.94 8.67
CA PRO A 187 0.36 -6.16 7.89
C PRO A 187 1.74 -6.78 7.58
N ASP A 188 1.79 -8.10 7.52
CA ASP A 188 3.04 -8.85 7.30
C ASP A 188 2.94 -9.75 6.07
N ALA A 189 4.03 -9.88 5.33
CA ALA A 189 4.08 -10.67 4.11
C ALA A 189 3.87 -12.18 4.35
N ALA A 190 4.19 -12.69 5.54
CA ALA A 190 3.94 -14.08 5.88
C ALA A 190 2.44 -14.35 6.07
N ASP A 191 1.75 -13.48 6.83
CA ASP A 191 0.30 -13.57 7.01
C ASP A 191 -0.45 -13.34 5.68
N LEU A 192 0.07 -12.42 4.85
CA LEU A 192 -0.44 -12.17 3.51
C LEU A 192 -0.36 -13.43 2.64
N ALA A 193 0.77 -14.12 2.67
CA ALA A 193 0.97 -15.35 1.88
C ALA A 193 0.13 -16.52 2.42
N GLU A 194 0.02 -16.68 3.76
CA GLU A 194 -0.86 -17.67 4.38
C GLU A 194 -2.31 -17.46 3.95
N LEU A 195 -2.81 -16.23 4.00
CA LEU A 195 -4.17 -15.86 3.59
C LEU A 195 -4.42 -16.10 2.09
N ALA A 196 -3.38 -16.02 1.26
CA ALA A 196 -3.48 -16.23 -0.19
C ALA A 196 -3.48 -17.71 -0.61
N VAL A 197 -2.89 -18.63 0.15
CA VAL A 197 -2.78 -20.04 -0.20
C VAL A 197 -4.12 -20.67 -0.64
N PRO A 198 -5.25 -20.48 0.07
CA PRO A 198 -6.53 -21.02 -0.37
C PRO A 198 -7.00 -20.46 -1.71
N ARG A 199 -6.63 -19.22 -2.07
CA ARG A 199 -6.99 -18.62 -3.36
C ARG A 199 -6.19 -19.25 -4.51
N PHE A 200 -4.91 -19.49 -4.30
CA PHE A 200 -4.11 -20.22 -5.28
C PHE A 200 -4.62 -21.63 -5.50
N VAL A 201 -5.01 -22.35 -4.44
CA VAL A 201 -5.58 -23.70 -4.54
C VAL A 201 -6.90 -23.72 -5.30
N ARG A 202 -7.71 -22.66 -5.19
CA ARG A 202 -8.99 -22.51 -5.92
C ARG A 202 -8.82 -21.84 -7.29
N GLU A 203 -7.60 -21.55 -7.70
CA GLU A 203 -7.29 -20.82 -8.93
C GLU A 203 -7.94 -19.43 -9.03
N GLU A 204 -8.25 -18.81 -7.87
CA GLU A 204 -8.75 -17.45 -7.74
C GLU A 204 -7.59 -16.44 -7.89
N THR A 205 -6.92 -16.50 -9.03
CA THR A 205 -5.74 -15.70 -9.33
C THR A 205 -5.99 -14.78 -10.51
N ILE A 206 -5.15 -13.78 -10.66
CA ILE A 206 -5.19 -12.86 -11.79
C ILE A 206 -3.85 -12.86 -12.53
N ARG A 207 -3.83 -12.32 -13.74
CA ARG A 207 -2.58 -12.09 -14.46
C ARG A 207 -1.84 -10.91 -13.85
N PRO A 208 -0.50 -10.88 -13.95
CA PRO A 208 0.29 -9.77 -13.39
C PRO A 208 -0.14 -8.39 -13.91
N ASP A 209 -0.54 -8.30 -15.19
CA ASP A 209 -0.99 -7.06 -15.81
C ASP A 209 -2.38 -6.58 -15.38
N GLU A 210 -3.15 -7.40 -14.71
CA GLU A 210 -4.47 -7.07 -14.15
C GLU A 210 -4.41 -6.53 -12.71
N LEU A 211 -3.29 -6.73 -12.03
CA LEU A 211 -3.11 -6.30 -10.65
C LEU A 211 -3.19 -4.77 -10.52
N ARG A 212 -4.05 -4.28 -9.64
CA ARG A 212 -4.26 -2.83 -9.41
C ARG A 212 -4.28 -2.51 -7.92
N PRO A 213 -3.76 -1.34 -7.53
CA PRO A 213 -3.93 -0.85 -6.16
C PRO A 213 -5.38 -0.44 -5.89
N VAL A 214 -5.81 -0.62 -4.65
CA VAL A 214 -7.08 -0.11 -4.13
C VAL A 214 -6.83 1.26 -3.51
N TYR A 215 -7.33 2.30 -4.16
CA TYR A 215 -7.28 3.67 -3.64
C TYR A 215 -8.65 4.04 -3.06
N LEU A 216 -8.73 4.22 -1.75
CA LEU A 216 -9.93 4.73 -1.07
C LEU A 216 -10.00 6.26 -1.05
N ARG A 217 -8.89 6.92 -1.35
CA ARG A 217 -8.80 8.36 -1.53
C ARG A 217 -8.31 8.66 -2.94
N GLU A 218 -8.95 9.63 -3.60
CA GLU A 218 -8.46 10.13 -4.88
C GLU A 218 -7.03 10.66 -4.72
N ALA A 219 -6.18 10.37 -5.69
CA ALA A 219 -4.82 10.88 -5.67
C ALA A 219 -4.89 12.42 -5.74
N ASP A 220 -4.38 13.11 -4.72
CA ASP A 220 -4.19 14.57 -4.71
C ASP A 220 -3.12 15.04 -5.71
N ALA A 221 -3.09 14.47 -6.89
CA ALA A 221 -2.27 14.96 -7.99
C ALA A 221 -2.95 16.19 -8.59
N ARG A 222 -2.96 17.32 -7.86
CA ARG A 222 -2.99 18.61 -8.52
C ARG A 222 -1.66 18.73 -9.26
N ILE A 223 -1.64 18.36 -10.52
CA ILE A 223 -0.57 18.74 -11.42
C ILE A 223 -0.66 20.25 -11.51
N GLY A 224 0.16 20.93 -10.71
CA GLY A 224 0.36 22.36 -10.78
C GLY A 224 1.10 22.70 -12.08
N TRP A 225 0.42 22.62 -13.20
CA TRP A 225 0.79 23.36 -14.38
C TRP A 225 0.52 24.83 -14.06
N GLN A 226 1.40 25.47 -13.29
CA GLN A 226 1.57 26.89 -13.39
C GLN A 226 2.03 27.14 -14.82
N GLN A 227 1.10 27.63 -15.65
CA GLN A 227 1.46 28.31 -16.88
C GLN A 227 2.49 29.34 -16.47
N HIS A 228 3.74 29.12 -16.84
CA HIS A 228 4.72 30.18 -16.91
C HIS A 228 4.18 31.07 -18.03
N GLY A 229 3.51 32.16 -17.63
CA GLY A 229 3.08 33.21 -18.53
C GLY A 229 4.31 33.64 -19.32
N GLY A 230 4.21 33.53 -20.62
CA GLY A 230 5.16 34.15 -21.52
C GLY A 230 5.30 35.65 -21.21
N PRO A 231 6.42 36.27 -21.55
CA PRO A 231 6.66 37.67 -21.23
C PRO A 231 5.53 38.52 -21.82
N ALA A 232 4.93 39.35 -20.99
CA ALA A 232 3.94 40.34 -21.36
C ALA A 232 4.48 41.20 -22.50
N GLY A 233 3.78 41.26 -23.61
CA GLY A 233 4.08 42.14 -24.72
C GLY A 233 4.18 43.58 -24.26
N GLY A 234 5.32 44.21 -24.56
CA GLY A 234 5.53 45.64 -24.41
C GLY A 234 4.56 46.44 -25.33
N PRO A 235 4.32 47.71 -25.02
CA PRO A 235 3.31 48.55 -25.68
C PRO A 235 3.65 48.86 -27.13
N ALA A 236 2.65 48.88 -27.96
CA ALA A 236 2.65 49.35 -29.31
C ALA A 236 3.09 50.84 -29.37
N GLY A 237 4.25 51.10 -29.96
CA GLY A 237 4.66 52.43 -30.35
C GLY A 237 4.17 52.70 -31.79
N GLY A 238 3.45 53.81 -31.96
CA GLY A 238 2.85 54.26 -33.20
C GLY A 238 3.85 54.75 -34.25
N PRO A 239 3.36 55.19 -35.43
CA PRO A 239 4.13 55.37 -36.62
C PRO A 239 4.94 56.68 -36.59
N VAL A 240 6.14 56.68 -37.14
CA VAL A 240 6.88 57.87 -37.48
C VAL A 240 7.25 57.83 -38.95
N ASP A 241 6.64 58.80 -39.65
CA ASP A 241 6.89 59.15 -41.04
C ASP A 241 8.30 59.70 -41.27
N GLY A 242 8.77 59.49 -42.51
CA GLY A 242 9.46 60.49 -43.24
C GLY A 242 10.93 60.25 -43.60
N PRO A 243 11.30 60.70 -44.78
CA PRO A 243 12.34 60.11 -45.60
C PRO A 243 13.64 60.97 -45.53
N VAL A 244 14.68 60.55 -46.19
CA VAL A 244 15.52 61.35 -47.08
C VAL A 244 16.94 60.77 -47.21
N ASP A 245 17.31 60.55 -48.44
CA ASP A 245 18.57 60.68 -49.15
C ASP A 245 19.91 60.10 -48.69
N GLY A 246 20.47 59.37 -49.66
CA GLY A 246 21.85 58.89 -49.80
C GLY A 246 22.92 60.02 -49.93
N PRO A 247 24.06 59.82 -50.51
CA PRO A 247 24.68 58.65 -51.14
C PRO A 247 26.22 58.49 -50.83
N VAL A 248 26.83 57.45 -51.39
CA VAL A 248 28.16 57.33 -51.95
C VAL A 248 29.39 57.24 -50.97
N GLY A 249 30.19 56.23 -51.21
CA GLY A 249 31.58 56.19 -50.81
C GLY A 249 32.15 54.78 -50.62
N ASP A 250 32.52 54.12 -51.69
CA ASP A 250 33.62 53.17 -51.82
C ASP A 250 34.94 53.91 -51.91
N PRO A 251 36.15 53.41 -51.85
CA PRO A 251 36.64 52.04 -51.43
C PRO A 251 37.92 52.15 -50.55
N ALA A 252 38.26 51.04 -49.97
CA ALA A 252 39.62 50.50 -50.01
C ALA A 252 39.72 49.25 -49.16
#